data_6339353a4b9ba092514a1f57553e07dc
#
_entry.id   6339353a4b9ba092514a1f57553e07dc
#
_cell.length_a   1.000
_cell.length_b   1.000
_cell.length_c   1.000
_cell.angle_alpha   90.00
_cell.angle_beta   90.00
_cell.angle_gamma   90.00
#
_symmetry.space_group_name_H-M   'P 1'
#
loop_
_entity.id
_entity.type
_entity.pdbx_description
1 polymer ?
#
loop_
_entity_poly.entity_id
_entity_poly.type
_entity_poly.pdbx_seq_one_letter_code
_entity_poly.pdbx_strand_id
1 'polypeptide(L)'
;MLDNRNTHNELDEMFPEAKAAIHDLKANNAHFAKLAERYHTLNRSVHRMETNVEPVSDETLEDERKRRLVVLDEIQEFLAKLPKA
;
A
#
# COMPACT_ATOMS: atom_id res chain seq x y z
N MET A 1 -10.27 5.27 19.63
CA MET A 1 -10.55 5.08 18.21
C MET A 1 -9.25 4.91 17.45
N LEU A 2 -9.17 3.89 16.65
CA LEU A 2 -7.98 3.67 15.86
C LEU A 2 -7.91 4.67 14.74
N ASP A 3 -6.79 5.29 14.69
CA ASP A 3 -6.53 6.34 13.73
C ASP A 3 -5.71 5.77 12.59
N ASN A 4 -6.08 6.06 11.35
CA ASN A 4 -5.31 5.65 10.19
C ASN A 4 -3.88 6.15 10.21
N ARG A 5 -3.61 7.21 10.96
CA ARG A 5 -2.27 7.74 11.11
C ARG A 5 -1.30 6.75 11.75
N ASN A 6 -1.85 5.75 12.45
CA ASN A 6 -1.02 4.73 13.11
C ASN A 6 -0.68 3.56 12.21
N THR A 7 -1.21 3.54 10.99
CA THR A 7 -0.89 2.48 10.04
C THR A 7 0.41 2.82 9.33
N HIS A 8 1.40 1.95 9.49
CA HIS A 8 2.72 2.14 8.88
C HIS A 8 2.76 1.60 7.46
N ASN A 9 3.81 1.96 6.74
CA ASN A 9 4.08 1.47 5.38
C ASN A 9 3.05 1.91 4.35
N GLU A 10 2.40 3.07 4.58
CA GLU A 10 1.55 3.67 3.57
C GLU A 10 2.40 4.21 2.42
N LEU A 11 1.79 4.40 1.25
CA LEU A 11 2.54 4.81 0.06
C LEU A 11 3.30 6.12 0.25
N ASP A 12 2.71 7.07 0.97
CA ASP A 12 3.39 8.34 1.25
C ASP A 12 4.67 8.14 2.06
N GLU A 13 4.68 7.15 2.93
CA GLU A 13 5.86 6.82 3.72
C GLU A 13 6.89 6.04 2.91
N MET A 14 6.39 5.13 2.07
CA MET A 14 7.27 4.28 1.27
C MET A 14 7.96 5.05 0.15
N PHE A 15 7.26 6.05 -0.39
CA PHE A 15 7.76 6.84 -1.52
C PHE A 15 7.59 8.32 -1.26
N PRO A 16 8.29 8.87 -0.26
CA PRO A 16 8.08 10.28 0.09
C PRO A 16 8.44 11.24 -1.05
N GLU A 17 9.39 10.86 -1.90
CA GLU A 17 9.81 11.69 -3.02
C GLU A 17 8.77 11.71 -4.14
N ALA A 18 7.89 10.71 -4.17
CA ALA A 18 6.88 10.58 -5.20
C ALA A 18 5.48 10.96 -4.71
N LYS A 19 5.38 11.60 -3.56
CA LYS A 19 4.08 11.89 -2.95
C LYS A 19 3.15 12.67 -3.88
N ALA A 20 3.65 13.69 -4.54
CA ALA A 20 2.86 14.48 -5.47
C ALA A 20 2.44 13.67 -6.69
N ALA A 21 3.35 12.85 -7.21
CA ALA A 21 3.05 12.00 -8.36
C ALA A 21 2.00 10.96 -8.00
N ILE A 22 2.08 10.38 -6.82
CA ILE A 22 1.09 9.41 -6.34
C ILE A 22 -0.29 10.07 -6.26
N HIS A 23 -0.34 11.25 -5.71
CA HIS A 23 -1.60 11.99 -5.58
C HIS A 23 -2.22 12.27 -6.96
N ASP A 24 -1.41 12.71 -7.90
CA ASP A 24 -1.85 12.96 -9.27
C ASP A 24 -2.35 11.69 -9.95
N LEU A 25 -1.62 10.60 -9.82
CA LEU A 25 -1.99 9.33 -10.43
C LEU A 25 -3.31 8.80 -9.86
N LYS A 26 -3.52 8.95 -8.57
CA LYS A 26 -4.79 8.53 -7.96
C LYS A 26 -5.97 9.30 -8.55
N ALA A 27 -5.76 10.56 -8.87
CA ALA A 27 -6.82 11.41 -9.41
C ALA A 27 -7.07 11.20 -10.90
N ASN A 28 -6.02 10.84 -11.65
CA ASN A 28 -6.07 10.88 -13.11
C ASN A 28 -5.88 9.52 -13.79
N ASN A 29 -5.55 8.48 -13.05
CA ASN A 29 -5.33 7.16 -13.63
C ASN A 29 -6.11 6.12 -12.83
N ALA A 30 -7.18 5.60 -13.44
CA ALA A 30 -8.08 4.66 -12.77
C ALA A 30 -7.38 3.38 -12.36
N HIS A 31 -6.45 2.89 -13.19
CA HIS A 31 -5.72 1.67 -12.87
C HIS A 31 -4.83 1.86 -11.64
N PHE A 32 -4.11 2.97 -11.61
CA PHE A 32 -3.27 3.28 -10.46
C PHE A 32 -4.11 3.49 -9.20
N ALA A 33 -5.25 4.15 -9.33
CA ALA A 33 -6.15 4.37 -8.20
C ALA A 33 -6.58 3.04 -7.57
N LYS A 34 -6.88 2.05 -8.41
CA LYS A 34 -7.25 0.72 -7.92
C LYS A 34 -6.10 0.01 -7.22
N LEU A 35 -4.90 0.12 -7.79
CA LEU A 35 -3.70 -0.45 -7.16
C LEU A 35 -3.44 0.18 -5.80
N ALA A 36 -3.53 1.49 -5.72
CA ALA A 36 -3.30 2.22 -4.48
C ALA A 36 -4.32 1.83 -3.41
N GLU A 37 -5.58 1.71 -3.80
CA GLU A 37 -6.64 1.29 -2.89
C GLU A 37 -6.42 -0.15 -2.41
N ARG A 38 -6.05 -1.03 -3.32
CA ARG A 38 -5.76 -2.42 -2.96
C ARG A 38 -4.58 -2.50 -1.99
N TYR A 39 -3.54 -1.74 -2.25
CA TYR A 39 -2.39 -1.69 -1.35
C TYR A 39 -2.81 -1.21 0.03
N HIS A 40 -3.58 -0.15 0.08
CA HIS A 40 -4.05 0.42 1.35
C HIS A 40 -4.86 -0.61 2.14
N THR A 41 -5.77 -1.32 1.48
CA THR A 41 -6.60 -2.34 2.13
C THR A 41 -5.75 -3.48 2.67
N LEU A 42 -4.81 -3.97 1.87
CA LEU A 42 -3.92 -5.05 2.29
C LEU A 42 -3.00 -4.61 3.43
N ASN A 43 -2.50 -3.39 3.34
CA ASN A 43 -1.62 -2.87 4.37
C ASN A 43 -2.33 -2.77 5.72
N ARG A 44 -3.57 -2.31 5.71
CA ARG A 44 -4.35 -2.23 6.93
C ARG A 44 -4.69 -3.61 7.49
N SER A 45 -4.99 -4.56 6.60
CA SER A 45 -5.26 -5.92 6.99
C SER A 45 -4.04 -6.55 7.67
N VAL A 46 -2.86 -6.41 7.07
CA VAL A 46 -1.63 -6.92 7.65
C VAL A 46 -1.37 -6.27 9.01
N HIS A 47 -1.58 -4.97 9.10
CA HIS A 47 -1.39 -4.26 10.36
C HIS A 47 -2.28 -4.81 11.48
N ARG A 48 -3.55 -5.06 11.18
CA ARG A 48 -4.47 -5.63 12.17
C ARG A 48 -4.03 -7.02 12.61
N MET A 49 -3.54 -7.81 11.67
CA MET A 49 -3.05 -9.16 11.98
C MET A 49 -1.79 -9.12 12.82
N GLU A 50 -0.88 -8.20 12.50
CA GLU A 50 0.38 -8.07 13.22
C GLU A 50 0.19 -7.56 14.65
N THR A 51 -0.84 -6.76 14.88
CA THR A 51 -1.11 -6.21 16.20
C THR A 51 -2.07 -7.06 17.02
N ASN A 52 -2.45 -8.23 16.50
CA ASN A 52 -3.38 -9.16 17.17
C ASN A 52 -4.78 -8.60 17.39
N VAL A 53 -5.13 -7.53 16.70
CA VAL A 53 -6.50 -7.06 16.69
C VAL A 53 -7.39 -8.08 15.97
N GLU A 54 -6.80 -8.74 15.00
CA GLU A 54 -7.46 -9.79 14.25
C GLU A 54 -6.54 -11.01 14.22
N PRO A 55 -6.66 -11.92 15.21
CA PRO A 55 -5.74 -13.06 15.28
C PRO A 55 -5.93 -14.00 14.10
N VAL A 56 -4.81 -14.36 13.48
CA VAL A 56 -4.78 -15.29 12.36
C VAL A 56 -3.56 -16.20 12.51
N SER A 57 -3.50 -17.27 11.71
CA SER A 57 -2.34 -18.13 11.69
C SER A 57 -1.16 -17.40 11.05
N ASP A 58 0.05 -17.86 11.36
CA ASP A 58 1.27 -17.33 10.75
C ASP A 58 1.23 -17.46 9.22
N GLU A 59 0.67 -18.58 8.75
CA GLU A 59 0.55 -18.84 7.32
C GLU A 59 -0.35 -17.82 6.65
N THR A 60 -1.47 -17.47 7.26
CA THR A 60 -2.39 -16.47 6.75
C THR A 60 -1.71 -15.11 6.69
N LEU A 61 -0.99 -14.75 7.74
CA LEU A 61 -0.27 -13.48 7.78
C LEU A 61 0.78 -13.40 6.67
N GLU A 62 1.53 -14.48 6.47
CA GLU A 62 2.53 -14.52 5.41
C GLU A 62 1.90 -14.35 4.02
N ASP A 63 0.76 -14.99 3.79
CA ASP A 63 0.05 -14.86 2.52
C ASP A 63 -0.37 -13.42 2.26
N GLU A 64 -0.89 -12.74 3.29
CA GLU A 64 -1.29 -11.35 3.15
C GLU A 64 -0.09 -10.44 2.88
N ARG A 65 1.02 -10.70 3.55
CA ARG A 65 2.26 -9.95 3.31
C ARG A 65 2.74 -10.11 1.87
N LYS A 66 2.66 -11.31 1.34
CA LYS A 66 3.04 -11.58 -0.05
C LYS A 66 2.14 -10.84 -1.02
N ARG A 67 0.85 -10.81 -0.75
CA ARG A 67 -0.10 -10.06 -1.59
C ARG A 67 0.21 -8.59 -1.57
N ARG A 68 0.52 -8.07 -0.39
CA ARG A 68 0.90 -6.65 -0.27
C ARG A 68 2.14 -6.35 -1.09
N LEU A 69 3.13 -7.23 -1.04
CA LEU A 69 4.37 -7.05 -1.79
C LEU A 69 4.13 -7.04 -3.30
N VAL A 70 3.29 -7.96 -3.80
CA VAL A 70 2.98 -8.01 -5.23
C VAL A 70 2.36 -6.69 -5.69
N VAL A 71 1.41 -6.17 -4.93
CA VAL A 71 0.77 -4.90 -5.28
C VAL A 71 1.78 -3.75 -5.21
N LEU A 72 2.64 -3.77 -4.21
CA LEU A 72 3.67 -2.74 -4.07
C LEU A 72 4.62 -2.74 -5.26
N ASP A 73 5.00 -3.92 -5.73
CA ASP A 73 5.87 -4.05 -6.90
C ASP A 73 5.23 -3.44 -8.14
N GLU A 74 3.93 -3.66 -8.34
CA GLU A 74 3.21 -3.05 -9.45
C GLU A 74 3.20 -1.53 -9.35
N ILE A 75 3.00 -1.02 -8.15
CA ILE A 75 3.03 0.42 -7.91
C ILE A 75 4.41 0.98 -8.20
N GLN A 76 5.47 0.28 -7.77
CA GLN A 76 6.84 0.70 -8.05
C GLN A 76 7.11 0.77 -9.54
N GLU A 77 6.60 -0.19 -10.31
CA GLU A 77 6.76 -0.17 -11.75
C GLU A 77 6.09 1.04 -12.38
N PHE A 78 4.90 1.39 -11.88
CA PHE A 78 4.21 2.58 -12.34
C PHE A 78 5.06 3.83 -12.12
N LEU A 79 5.58 3.96 -10.90
CA LEU A 79 6.38 5.13 -10.54
C LEU A 79 7.69 5.19 -11.32
N ALA A 80 8.28 4.04 -11.59
CA ALA A 80 9.54 3.97 -12.33
C ALA A 80 9.39 4.41 -13.78
N LYS A 81 8.19 4.30 -14.33
CA LYS A 81 7.92 4.69 -15.71
C LYS A 81 7.55 6.15 -15.86
N LEU A 82 7.39 6.88 -14.77
CA LEU A 82 7.08 8.30 -14.86
C LEU A 82 8.27 9.07 -15.36
N PRO A 83 8.02 10.12 -16.18
CA PRO A 83 9.13 10.98 -16.61
C PRO A 83 9.71 11.68 -15.40
N LYS A 84 11.04 11.76 -15.38
CA LYS A 84 11.72 12.50 -14.33
C LYS A 84 11.84 13.95 -14.75
N ALA A 85 11.44 14.81 -13.86
CA ALA A 85 11.53 16.23 -14.13
C ALA A 85 12.96 16.72 -14.12
#